data_1152e8ca1fc6fb299c4ad1bfcc83f222
#
_entry.id   1152e8ca1fc6fb299c4ad1bfcc83f222
#
_cell.length_a   1.000
_cell.length_b   1.000
_cell.length_c   1.000
_cell.angle_alpha   90.00
_cell.angle_beta   90.00
_cell.angle_gamma   90.00
#
_symmetry.space_group_name_H-M   'P 1'
#
loop_
_entity.id
_entity.type
_entity.pdbx_description
1 polymer ?
#
loop_
_entity_poly.entity_id
_entity_poly.type
_entity_poly.pdbx_seq_one_letter_code
_entity_poly.pdbx_strand_id
1 'polypeptide(L)'
;VPSLYVKLYTYQMARALANIHKSGVCHRDIKPQNLLVDTTTHQLKLCDFGSAKVLRRDEPNISYICSRYYRAPELIFGATQYTTAIDMWSLGCVMAELLLGSPLFPGESGVDQLVEIIKVLGTPTREQIRDMNPSYTEFKFPQIKSHPWSKVFHKRLAPDALDLIGKLLVYSPETRVTGLEACAHPYFDELRDPATRLPNGRPLPPLFDFSDDELAGVSPELAAALVPPHARGMGAGG
;
A
#
# COMPACT_ATOMS: atom_id res chain seq x y z
N VAL A 1 -12.32 -12.59 3.35
CA VAL A 1 -11.22 -12.77 4.29
C VAL A 1 -11.61 -12.11 5.62
N PRO A 2 -11.44 -12.78 6.77
CA PRO A 2 -11.73 -12.19 8.08
C PRO A 2 -10.92 -10.92 8.35
N SER A 3 -11.55 -9.96 9.07
CA SER A 3 -10.97 -8.64 9.33
C SER A 3 -9.57 -8.68 9.95
N LEU A 4 -9.34 -9.58 10.90
CA LEU A 4 -8.03 -9.73 11.55
C LEU A 4 -6.93 -10.09 10.53
N TYR A 5 -7.23 -10.98 9.59
CA TYR A 5 -6.27 -11.39 8.56
C TYR A 5 -5.99 -10.26 7.57
N VAL A 6 -7.01 -9.48 7.21
CA VAL A 6 -6.79 -8.30 6.36
C VAL A 6 -5.82 -7.32 7.02
N LYS A 7 -6.03 -7.03 8.30
CA LYS A 7 -5.12 -6.18 9.09
C LYS A 7 -3.71 -6.77 9.13
N LEU A 8 -3.61 -8.06 9.48
CA LEU A 8 -2.34 -8.74 9.66
C LEU A 8 -1.52 -8.79 8.37
N TYR A 9 -2.15 -9.12 7.25
CA TYR A 9 -1.45 -9.20 5.97
C TYR A 9 -1.10 -7.81 5.44
N THR A 10 -2.00 -6.86 5.52
CA THR A 10 -1.75 -5.48 5.06
C THR A 10 -0.62 -4.84 5.87
N TYR A 11 -0.59 -5.04 7.19
CA TYR A 11 0.49 -4.56 8.05
C TYR A 11 1.85 -5.12 7.62
N GLN A 12 1.94 -6.44 7.45
CA GLN A 12 3.19 -7.08 7.07
C GLN A 12 3.67 -6.66 5.68
N MET A 13 2.75 -6.48 4.72
CA MET A 13 3.08 -5.92 3.41
C MET A 13 3.64 -4.51 3.51
N ALA A 14 3.00 -3.65 4.30
CA ALA A 14 3.44 -2.27 4.48
C ALA A 14 4.84 -2.20 5.11
N ARG A 15 5.11 -3.02 6.13
CA ARG A 15 6.44 -3.09 6.76
C ARG A 15 7.51 -3.62 5.80
N ALA A 16 7.19 -4.66 5.02
CA ALA A 16 8.11 -5.20 4.02
C ALA A 16 8.46 -4.15 2.97
N LEU A 17 7.48 -3.40 2.48
CA LEU A 17 7.72 -2.31 1.53
C LEU A 17 8.54 -1.17 2.16
N ALA A 18 8.25 -0.79 3.40
CA ALA A 18 9.03 0.22 4.11
C ALA A 18 10.51 -0.15 4.15
N ASN A 19 10.80 -1.44 4.39
CA ASN A 19 12.17 -1.94 4.48
C ASN A 19 12.93 -1.83 3.16
N ILE A 20 12.34 -2.24 2.04
CA ILE A 20 13.00 -2.14 0.73
C ILE A 20 13.04 -0.69 0.23
N HIS A 21 11.99 0.10 0.46
CA HIS A 21 11.93 1.50 0.04
C HIS A 21 12.98 2.37 0.71
N LYS A 22 13.38 2.01 1.92
CA LYS A 22 14.43 2.72 2.65
C LYS A 22 15.76 2.76 1.89
N SER A 23 16.08 1.69 1.18
CA SER A 23 17.26 1.59 0.32
C SER A 23 17.02 2.10 -1.11
N GLY A 24 15.87 2.72 -1.35
CA GLY A 24 15.49 3.21 -2.69
C GLY A 24 14.98 2.12 -3.63
N VAL A 25 14.83 0.90 -3.16
CA VAL A 25 14.35 -0.22 -3.97
C VAL A 25 12.84 -0.15 -4.13
N CYS A 26 12.36 -0.19 -5.37
CA CYS A 26 10.95 -0.35 -5.71
C CYS A 26 10.73 -1.77 -6.21
N HIS A 27 9.73 -2.46 -5.67
CA HIS A 27 9.43 -3.84 -6.07
C HIS A 27 8.88 -3.91 -7.50
N ARG A 28 7.95 -3.02 -7.83
CA ARG A 28 7.31 -2.82 -9.13
C ARG A 28 6.38 -3.95 -9.62
N ASP A 29 6.09 -4.92 -8.78
CA ASP A 29 5.12 -6.01 -9.11
C ASP A 29 4.40 -6.54 -7.87
N ILE A 30 3.90 -5.63 -7.03
CA ILE A 30 3.09 -6.00 -5.87
C ILE A 30 1.71 -6.46 -6.34
N LYS A 31 1.39 -7.69 -6.02
CA LYS A 31 0.12 -8.36 -6.34
C LYS A 31 -0.04 -9.58 -5.44
N PRO A 32 -1.26 -10.14 -5.30
CA PRO A 32 -1.46 -11.30 -4.42
C PRO A 32 -0.55 -12.49 -4.72
N GLN A 33 -0.25 -12.74 -5.99
CA GLN A 33 0.60 -13.87 -6.40
C GLN A 33 2.04 -13.77 -5.90
N ASN A 34 2.50 -12.56 -5.55
CA ASN A 34 3.85 -12.31 -5.05
C ASN A 34 3.91 -12.18 -3.53
N LEU A 35 2.84 -12.59 -2.85
CA LEU A 35 2.72 -12.58 -1.40
C LEU A 35 2.53 -14.01 -0.91
N LEU A 36 3.48 -14.51 -0.15
CA LEU A 36 3.44 -15.86 0.39
C LEU A 36 3.03 -15.82 1.85
N VAL A 37 2.05 -16.62 2.21
CA VAL A 37 1.51 -16.67 3.57
C VAL A 37 1.66 -18.08 4.12
N ASP A 38 2.25 -18.19 5.31
CA ASP A 38 2.23 -19.44 6.09
C ASP A 38 0.85 -19.59 6.73
N THR A 39 0.11 -20.62 6.35
CA THR A 39 -1.28 -20.82 6.81
C THR A 39 -1.38 -21.23 8.27
N THR A 40 -0.28 -21.56 8.93
CA THR A 40 -0.22 -21.90 10.35
C THR A 40 0.07 -20.68 11.22
N THR A 41 1.09 -19.91 10.86
CA THR A 41 1.55 -18.75 11.63
C THR A 41 0.97 -17.42 11.12
N HIS A 42 0.48 -17.40 9.89
CA HIS A 42 0.02 -16.22 9.15
C HIS A 42 1.13 -15.16 8.95
N GLN A 43 2.39 -15.61 8.98
CA GLN A 43 3.50 -14.78 8.55
C GLN A 43 3.45 -14.63 7.03
N LEU A 44 3.61 -13.38 6.57
CA LEU A 44 3.61 -13.03 5.16
C LEU A 44 5.03 -12.70 4.72
N LYS A 45 5.40 -13.13 3.52
CA LYS A 45 6.65 -12.76 2.86
C LYS A 45 6.41 -12.29 1.45
N LEU A 46 7.10 -11.23 1.09
CA LEU A 46 7.11 -10.69 -0.26
C LEU A 46 8.12 -11.48 -1.10
N CYS A 47 7.73 -11.85 -2.31
CA CYS A 47 8.60 -12.60 -3.23
C CYS A 47 8.60 -11.98 -4.64
N ASP A 48 9.37 -12.60 -5.54
CA ASP A 48 9.55 -12.21 -6.94
C ASP A 48 10.06 -10.77 -7.11
N PHE A 49 11.36 -10.60 -6.91
CA PHE A 49 12.08 -9.35 -7.11
C PHE A 49 12.61 -9.19 -8.54
N GLY A 50 12.10 -9.98 -9.51
CA GLY A 50 12.55 -9.93 -10.89
C GLY A 50 12.32 -8.60 -11.59
N SER A 51 11.35 -7.81 -11.14
CA SER A 51 11.07 -6.46 -11.66
C SER A 51 11.61 -5.35 -10.76
N ALA A 52 12.20 -5.69 -9.61
CA ALA A 52 12.66 -4.71 -8.64
C ALA A 52 13.84 -3.89 -9.19
N LYS A 53 13.86 -2.61 -8.80
CA LYS A 53 14.92 -1.69 -9.24
C LYS A 53 15.16 -0.64 -8.16
N VAL A 54 16.41 -0.24 -8.00
CA VAL A 54 16.76 0.96 -7.24
C VAL A 54 16.39 2.17 -8.09
N LEU A 55 15.44 2.97 -7.61
CA LEU A 55 15.03 4.20 -8.30
C LEU A 55 15.95 5.34 -7.89
N ARG A 56 16.52 6.02 -8.88
CA ARG A 56 17.41 7.16 -8.66
C ARG A 56 16.77 8.41 -9.24
N ARG A 57 16.97 9.53 -8.55
CA ARG A 57 16.51 10.83 -9.02
C ARG A 57 17.12 11.13 -10.39
N ASP A 58 16.31 11.68 -11.28
CA ASP A 58 16.68 12.09 -12.64
C ASP A 58 17.11 10.94 -13.57
N GLU A 59 16.93 9.69 -13.18
CA GLU A 59 17.11 8.51 -14.01
C GLU A 59 15.75 8.02 -14.51
N PRO A 60 15.47 8.03 -15.83
CA PRO A 60 14.18 7.58 -16.34
C PRO A 60 14.02 6.07 -16.23
N ASN A 61 12.80 5.64 -15.98
CA ASN A 61 12.43 4.24 -15.81
C ASN A 61 11.25 3.87 -16.72
N ILE A 62 11.13 2.59 -17.03
CA ILE A 62 10.04 2.08 -17.86
C ILE A 62 8.70 2.30 -17.15
N SER A 63 7.74 2.93 -17.84
CA SER A 63 6.40 3.14 -17.28
C SER A 63 5.51 1.91 -17.41
N TYR A 64 5.76 1.06 -18.40
CA TYR A 64 5.01 -0.18 -18.62
C TYR A 64 5.55 -1.29 -17.69
N ILE A 65 5.21 -1.18 -16.43
CA ILE A 65 5.65 -2.08 -15.35
C ILE A 65 4.46 -2.32 -14.41
N CYS A 66 4.53 -3.30 -13.57
CA CYS A 66 3.47 -3.82 -12.68
C CYS A 66 2.38 -4.58 -13.45
N SER A 67 1.72 -5.47 -12.74
CA SER A 67 0.55 -6.18 -13.23
C SER A 67 -0.64 -5.22 -13.28
N ARG A 68 -1.47 -5.35 -14.30
CA ARG A 68 -2.48 -4.38 -14.72
C ARG A 68 -3.38 -3.88 -13.59
N TYR A 69 -4.01 -4.77 -12.84
CA TYR A 69 -4.98 -4.39 -11.80
C TYR A 69 -4.37 -3.61 -10.63
N TYR A 70 -3.05 -3.70 -10.47
CA TYR A 70 -2.30 -3.12 -9.35
C TYR A 70 -1.40 -1.97 -9.78
N ARG A 71 -1.52 -1.56 -11.03
CA ARG A 71 -0.70 -0.50 -11.64
C ARG A 71 -1.15 0.88 -11.18
N ALA A 72 -0.21 1.65 -10.64
CA ALA A 72 -0.48 3.01 -10.19
C ALA A 72 -0.86 3.94 -11.36
N PRO A 73 -1.72 4.93 -11.13
CA PRO A 73 -2.19 5.80 -12.21
C PRO A 73 -1.08 6.60 -12.89
N GLU A 74 -0.03 7.01 -12.16
CA GLU A 74 1.12 7.68 -12.77
C GLU A 74 1.81 6.83 -13.85
N LEU A 75 1.81 5.52 -13.70
CA LEU A 75 2.34 4.60 -14.71
C LEU A 75 1.43 4.54 -15.94
N ILE A 76 0.13 4.57 -15.73
CA ILE A 76 -0.85 4.60 -16.82
C ILE A 76 -0.71 5.90 -17.62
N PHE A 77 -0.42 7.00 -16.94
CA PHE A 77 -0.11 8.29 -17.57
C PHE A 77 1.28 8.36 -18.20
N GLY A 78 2.04 7.27 -18.18
CA GLY A 78 3.32 7.16 -18.85
C GLY A 78 4.49 7.81 -18.12
N ALA A 79 4.38 8.02 -16.80
CA ALA A 79 5.47 8.60 -16.01
C ALA A 79 6.73 7.73 -16.07
N THR A 80 7.88 8.37 -16.29
CA THR A 80 9.19 7.73 -16.27
C THR A 80 10.00 8.11 -15.03
N GLN A 81 9.57 9.15 -14.31
CA GLN A 81 10.18 9.65 -13.08
C GLN A 81 9.30 9.33 -11.87
N TYR A 82 8.84 8.10 -11.76
CA TYR A 82 8.03 7.66 -10.63
C TYR A 82 8.89 7.28 -9.44
N THR A 83 8.25 7.13 -8.29
CA THR A 83 8.90 6.79 -7.02
C THR A 83 8.42 5.44 -6.49
N THR A 84 8.96 5.03 -5.33
CA THR A 84 8.50 3.84 -4.60
C THR A 84 7.02 3.92 -4.19
N ALA A 85 6.39 5.10 -4.29
CA ALA A 85 4.96 5.28 -4.03
C ALA A 85 4.06 4.44 -4.94
N ILE A 86 4.56 3.97 -6.10
CA ILE A 86 3.79 3.05 -6.95
C ILE A 86 3.49 1.73 -6.24
N ASP A 87 4.40 1.25 -5.39
CA ASP A 87 4.19 0.05 -4.59
C ASP A 87 3.10 0.26 -3.54
N MET A 88 2.99 1.47 -2.98
CA MET A 88 1.95 1.78 -1.99
C MET A 88 0.56 1.82 -2.63
N TRP A 89 0.44 2.27 -3.87
CA TRP A 89 -0.79 2.13 -4.62
C TRP A 89 -1.18 0.66 -4.78
N SER A 90 -0.22 -0.16 -5.21
CA SER A 90 -0.43 -1.61 -5.39
C SER A 90 -0.86 -2.28 -4.08
N LEU A 91 -0.25 -1.90 -2.95
CA LEU A 91 -0.66 -2.34 -1.62
C LEU A 91 -2.13 -1.99 -1.34
N GLY A 92 -2.54 -0.77 -1.65
CA GLY A 92 -3.93 -0.33 -1.51
C GLY A 92 -4.89 -1.18 -2.33
N CYS A 93 -4.50 -1.54 -3.56
CA CYS A 93 -5.29 -2.42 -4.41
C CYS A 93 -5.42 -3.82 -3.81
N VAL A 94 -4.36 -4.37 -3.25
CA VAL A 94 -4.39 -5.68 -2.59
C VAL A 94 -5.27 -5.65 -1.34
N MET A 95 -5.11 -4.64 -0.51
CA MET A 95 -5.97 -4.45 0.69
C MET A 95 -7.45 -4.38 0.30
N ALA A 96 -7.78 -3.57 -0.70
CA ALA A 96 -9.16 -3.44 -1.19
C ALA A 96 -9.70 -4.77 -1.70
N GLU A 97 -8.88 -5.55 -2.41
CA GLU A 97 -9.26 -6.87 -2.91
C GLU A 97 -9.53 -7.86 -1.79
N LEU A 98 -8.73 -7.85 -0.73
CA LEU A 98 -8.97 -8.67 0.47
C LEU A 98 -10.32 -8.34 1.12
N LEU A 99 -10.69 -7.06 1.14
CA LEU A 99 -11.96 -6.60 1.69
C LEU A 99 -13.14 -6.86 0.76
N LEU A 100 -12.93 -6.72 -0.55
CA LEU A 100 -13.99 -6.82 -1.56
C LEU A 100 -14.22 -8.26 -2.04
N GLY A 101 -13.16 -9.07 -2.10
CA GLY A 101 -13.18 -10.44 -2.62
C GLY A 101 -12.90 -10.55 -4.13
N SER A 102 -12.66 -9.42 -4.78
CA SER A 102 -12.31 -9.34 -6.20
C SER A 102 -11.47 -8.09 -6.45
N PRO A 103 -10.73 -8.01 -7.57
CA PRO A 103 -9.95 -6.82 -7.89
C PRO A 103 -10.79 -5.55 -7.91
N LEU A 104 -10.28 -4.48 -7.33
CA LEU A 104 -10.99 -3.20 -7.25
C LEU A 104 -11.05 -2.51 -8.63
N PHE A 105 -9.99 -2.61 -9.42
CA PHE A 105 -9.86 -1.94 -10.71
C PHE A 105 -9.60 -2.94 -11.85
N PRO A 106 -10.60 -3.74 -12.25
CA PRO A 106 -10.42 -4.82 -13.23
C PRO A 106 -10.49 -4.31 -14.68
N GLY A 107 -9.44 -3.65 -15.15
CA GLY A 107 -9.36 -3.17 -16.53
C GLY A 107 -8.65 -4.17 -17.45
N GLU A 108 -9.06 -4.25 -18.71
CA GLU A 108 -8.46 -5.13 -19.73
C GLU A 108 -7.34 -4.46 -20.52
N SER A 109 -7.27 -3.13 -20.48
CA SER A 109 -6.23 -2.33 -21.11
C SER A 109 -5.83 -1.18 -20.18
N GLY A 110 -4.78 -0.42 -20.53
CA GLY A 110 -4.39 0.75 -19.78
C GLY A 110 -5.50 1.81 -19.70
N VAL A 111 -6.21 2.01 -20.80
CA VAL A 111 -7.35 2.94 -20.86
C VAL A 111 -8.50 2.44 -19.98
N ASP A 112 -8.86 1.18 -20.09
CA ASP A 112 -9.91 0.60 -19.25
C ASP A 112 -9.56 0.66 -17.78
N GLN A 113 -8.29 0.41 -17.44
CA GLN A 113 -7.79 0.50 -16.07
C GLN A 113 -7.97 1.91 -15.52
N LEU A 114 -7.62 2.92 -16.30
CA LEU A 114 -7.81 4.31 -15.91
C LEU A 114 -9.28 4.66 -15.73
N VAL A 115 -10.15 4.18 -16.61
CA VAL A 115 -11.60 4.36 -16.48
C VAL A 115 -12.12 3.78 -15.17
N GLU A 116 -11.69 2.57 -14.81
CA GLU A 116 -12.08 1.95 -13.54
C GLU A 116 -11.62 2.77 -12.33
N ILE A 117 -10.41 3.32 -12.38
CA ILE A 117 -9.89 4.20 -11.33
C ILE A 117 -10.72 5.48 -11.24
N ILE A 118 -11.03 6.12 -12.37
CA ILE A 118 -11.80 7.35 -12.41
C ILE A 118 -13.23 7.16 -11.90
N LYS A 119 -13.85 6.02 -12.16
CA LYS A 119 -15.18 5.70 -11.62
C LYS A 119 -15.22 5.72 -10.10
N VAL A 120 -14.12 5.42 -9.43
CA VAL A 120 -14.02 5.39 -7.96
C VAL A 120 -13.49 6.71 -7.41
N LEU A 121 -12.34 7.16 -7.91
CA LEU A 121 -11.65 8.35 -7.38
C LEU A 121 -12.19 9.67 -7.96
N GLY A 122 -12.96 9.60 -9.04
CA GLY A 122 -13.35 10.78 -9.80
C GLY A 122 -12.26 11.21 -10.77
N THR A 123 -12.60 12.18 -11.63
CA THR A 123 -11.66 12.72 -12.60
C THR A 123 -10.51 13.43 -11.88
N PRO A 124 -9.24 13.11 -12.19
CA PRO A 124 -8.13 13.80 -11.56
C PRO A 124 -8.11 15.28 -11.98
N THR A 125 -7.68 16.12 -11.05
CA THR A 125 -7.44 17.55 -11.34
C THR A 125 -6.19 17.71 -12.18
N ARG A 126 -6.04 18.88 -12.81
CA ARG A 126 -4.81 19.20 -13.56
C ARG A 126 -3.56 19.16 -12.67
N GLU A 127 -3.69 19.59 -11.42
CA GLU A 127 -2.62 19.54 -10.44
C GLU A 127 -2.23 18.09 -10.13
N GLN A 128 -3.21 17.22 -9.90
CA GLN A 128 -2.97 15.79 -9.67
C GLN A 128 -2.29 15.13 -10.87
N ILE A 129 -2.71 15.47 -12.09
CA ILE A 129 -2.08 14.94 -13.30
C ILE A 129 -0.64 15.41 -13.40
N ARG A 130 -0.33 16.66 -13.07
CA ARG A 130 1.05 17.17 -13.04
C ARG A 130 1.89 16.48 -11.98
N ASP A 131 1.32 16.19 -10.82
CA ASP A 131 2.00 15.44 -9.77
C ASP A 131 2.36 14.01 -10.23
N MET A 132 1.49 13.40 -11.03
CA MET A 132 1.72 12.07 -11.58
C MET A 132 2.70 12.08 -12.74
N ASN A 133 2.53 12.98 -13.70
CA ASN A 133 3.40 13.10 -14.87
C ASN A 133 3.37 14.53 -15.44
N PRO A 134 4.42 15.33 -15.15
CA PRO A 134 4.48 16.72 -15.67
C PRO A 134 4.51 16.83 -17.18
N SER A 135 4.92 15.77 -17.88
CA SER A 135 5.00 15.75 -19.36
C SER A 135 3.67 15.42 -20.02
N TYR A 136 2.66 15.03 -19.24
CA TYR A 136 1.34 14.70 -19.79
C TYR A 136 0.53 15.99 -20.01
N THR A 137 0.06 16.21 -21.23
CA THR A 137 -0.60 17.47 -21.65
C THR A 137 -2.03 17.28 -22.13
N GLU A 138 -2.53 16.06 -22.21
CA GLU A 138 -3.90 15.79 -22.59
C GLU A 138 -4.80 15.77 -21.34
N PHE A 139 -5.82 16.66 -21.32
CA PHE A 139 -6.71 16.81 -20.16
C PHE A 139 -8.18 16.55 -20.52
N LYS A 140 -8.42 15.77 -21.58
CA LYS A 140 -9.79 15.42 -22.00
C LYS A 140 -10.24 14.14 -21.33
N PHE A 141 -10.85 14.27 -20.17
CA PHE A 141 -11.45 13.16 -19.43
C PHE A 141 -12.93 13.41 -19.18
N PRO A 142 -13.76 12.35 -19.10
CA PRO A 142 -15.11 12.49 -18.60
C PRO A 142 -15.08 13.09 -17.19
N GLN A 143 -15.97 14.06 -16.93
CA GLN A 143 -16.07 14.68 -15.61
C GLN A 143 -16.92 13.80 -14.70
N ILE A 144 -16.27 12.99 -13.89
CA ILE A 144 -16.91 12.05 -12.96
C ILE A 144 -16.55 12.48 -11.54
N LYS A 145 -17.56 12.54 -10.67
CA LYS A 145 -17.37 12.80 -9.24
C LYS A 145 -16.85 11.55 -8.55
N SER A 146 -15.99 11.76 -7.54
CA SER A 146 -15.52 10.65 -6.69
C SER A 146 -16.68 9.97 -5.97
N HIS A 147 -16.60 8.66 -5.85
CA HIS A 147 -17.49 7.88 -5.00
C HIS A 147 -16.92 7.83 -3.57
N PRO A 148 -17.76 8.03 -2.54
CA PRO A 148 -17.31 7.79 -1.17
C PRO A 148 -16.85 6.34 -1.00
N TRP A 149 -15.74 6.14 -0.31
CA TRP A 149 -15.21 4.78 -0.09
C TRP A 149 -16.23 3.86 0.59
N SER A 150 -17.08 4.41 1.46
CA SER A 150 -18.17 3.65 2.10
C SER A 150 -19.17 3.03 1.14
N LYS A 151 -19.27 3.56 -0.09
CA LYS A 151 -20.19 3.06 -1.13
C LYS A 151 -19.50 2.11 -2.12
N VAL A 152 -18.18 2.05 -2.12
CA VAL A 152 -17.40 1.17 -3.02
C VAL A 152 -17.51 -0.28 -2.56
N PHE A 153 -17.58 -0.52 -1.26
CA PHE A 153 -17.64 -1.85 -0.67
C PHE A 153 -19.08 -2.26 -0.36
N HIS A 154 -19.43 -3.51 -0.67
CA HIS A 154 -20.79 -4.06 -0.44
C HIS A 154 -21.06 -4.35 1.04
N LYS A 155 -20.04 -4.28 1.87
CA LYS A 155 -20.15 -4.49 3.32
C LYS A 155 -19.86 -3.18 4.03
N ARG A 156 -20.51 -2.98 5.17
CA ARG A 156 -20.17 -1.87 6.05
C ARG A 156 -18.79 -2.15 6.67
N LEU A 157 -17.80 -1.38 6.26
CA LEU A 157 -16.45 -1.46 6.81
C LEU A 157 -16.26 -0.43 7.91
N ALA A 158 -15.31 -0.72 8.81
CA ALA A 158 -14.92 0.24 9.84
C ALA A 158 -14.36 1.52 9.21
N PRO A 159 -14.62 2.70 9.80
CA PRO A 159 -14.13 3.97 9.27
C PRO A 159 -12.60 4.03 9.12
N ASP A 160 -11.86 3.38 10.00
CA ASP A 160 -10.40 3.35 9.95
C ASP A 160 -9.87 2.55 8.74
N ALA A 161 -10.57 1.48 8.35
CA ALA A 161 -10.23 0.74 7.12
C ALA A 161 -10.40 1.63 5.89
N LEU A 162 -11.50 2.36 5.81
CA LEU A 162 -11.80 3.27 4.70
C LEU A 162 -10.81 4.45 4.68
N ASP A 163 -10.42 4.95 5.82
CA ASP A 163 -9.43 6.03 5.93
C ASP A 163 -8.06 5.60 5.40
N LEU A 164 -7.60 4.41 5.75
CA LEU A 164 -6.32 3.89 5.25
C LEU A 164 -6.36 3.67 3.73
N ILE A 165 -7.43 3.08 3.22
CA ILE A 165 -7.62 2.90 1.77
C ILE A 165 -7.56 4.25 1.06
N GLY A 166 -8.25 5.25 1.58
CA GLY A 166 -8.25 6.60 1.02
C GLY A 166 -6.89 7.29 1.04
N LYS A 167 -6.00 6.90 1.96
CA LYS A 167 -4.63 7.40 2.04
C LYS A 167 -3.64 6.65 1.16
N LEU A 168 -3.96 5.43 0.78
CA LEU A 168 -3.17 4.61 -0.14
C LEU A 168 -3.55 4.89 -1.59
N LEU A 169 -4.85 4.94 -1.89
CA LEU A 169 -5.38 5.09 -3.23
C LEU A 169 -5.73 6.55 -3.54
N VAL A 170 -4.71 7.37 -3.66
CA VAL A 170 -4.79 8.77 -4.08
C VAL A 170 -3.97 8.99 -5.33
N TYR A 171 -4.39 9.94 -6.18
CA TYR A 171 -3.72 10.22 -7.44
C TYR A 171 -2.29 10.72 -7.25
N SER A 172 -2.09 11.72 -6.38
CA SER A 172 -0.78 12.31 -6.17
C SER A 172 0.15 11.34 -5.42
N PRO A 173 1.26 10.90 -6.05
CA PRO A 173 2.22 10.02 -5.39
C PRO A 173 2.84 10.64 -4.13
N GLU A 174 2.98 11.97 -4.11
CA GLU A 174 3.61 12.70 -3.01
C GLU A 174 2.75 12.70 -1.74
N THR A 175 1.42 12.65 -1.88
CA THR A 175 0.49 12.63 -0.74
C THR A 175 0.14 11.22 -0.28
N ARG A 176 0.52 10.23 -1.03
CA ARG A 176 0.28 8.82 -0.71
C ARG A 176 1.10 8.42 0.51
N VAL A 177 0.50 7.72 1.48
CA VAL A 177 1.22 7.31 2.70
C VAL A 177 2.39 6.38 2.37
N THR A 178 3.44 6.50 3.17
CA THR A 178 4.60 5.60 3.12
C THR A 178 4.34 4.30 3.87
N GLY A 179 5.25 3.33 3.75
CA GLY A 179 5.11 2.05 4.42
C GLY A 179 5.02 2.16 5.95
N LEU A 180 5.91 2.93 6.58
CA LEU A 180 5.88 3.10 8.04
C LEU A 180 4.70 3.95 8.50
N GLU A 181 4.31 4.99 7.77
CA GLU A 181 3.10 5.76 8.06
C GLU A 181 1.86 4.88 8.03
N ALA A 182 1.77 3.97 7.05
CA ALA A 182 0.68 3.01 6.97
C ALA A 182 0.68 2.07 8.19
N CYS A 183 1.85 1.55 8.58
CA CYS A 183 1.99 0.69 9.77
C CYS A 183 1.51 1.38 11.05
N ALA A 184 1.70 2.68 11.17
CA ALA A 184 1.28 3.46 12.35
C ALA A 184 -0.21 3.80 12.35
N HIS A 185 -0.94 3.52 11.26
CA HIS A 185 -2.35 3.89 11.13
C HIS A 185 -3.22 3.18 12.18
N PRO A 186 -4.23 3.87 12.74
CA PRO A 186 -5.14 3.29 13.74
C PRO A 186 -5.87 2.01 13.31
N TYR A 187 -5.99 1.76 12.01
CA TYR A 187 -6.56 0.52 11.48
C TYR A 187 -5.88 -0.73 12.07
N PHE A 188 -4.61 -0.62 12.43
CA PHE A 188 -3.81 -1.72 12.98
C PHE A 188 -3.74 -1.75 14.51
N ASP A 189 -4.52 -0.92 15.20
CA ASP A 189 -4.49 -0.86 16.67
C ASP A 189 -4.84 -2.20 17.33
N GLU A 190 -5.74 -2.98 16.72
CA GLU A 190 -6.05 -4.33 17.19
C GLU A 190 -4.81 -5.23 17.23
N LEU A 191 -3.90 -5.08 16.27
CA LEU A 191 -2.64 -5.86 16.23
C LEU A 191 -1.69 -5.44 17.34
N ARG A 192 -1.78 -4.21 17.82
CA ARG A 192 -0.95 -3.66 18.90
C ARG A 192 -1.46 -4.01 20.29
N ASP A 193 -2.67 -4.55 20.40
CA ASP A 193 -3.22 -5.03 21.67
C ASP A 193 -2.52 -6.34 22.04
N PRO A 194 -1.86 -6.43 23.23
CA PRO A 194 -1.15 -7.62 23.64
C PRO A 194 -2.06 -8.84 23.86
N ALA A 195 -3.38 -8.64 24.00
CA ALA A 195 -4.34 -9.71 24.17
C ALA A 195 -4.79 -10.36 22.86
N THR A 196 -4.51 -9.74 21.72
CA THR A 196 -4.95 -10.24 20.40
C THR A 196 -4.24 -11.54 20.05
N ARG A 197 -5.01 -12.53 19.61
CA ARG A 197 -4.55 -13.85 19.18
C ARG A 197 -5.09 -14.21 17.82
N LEU A 198 -4.42 -15.12 17.12
CA LEU A 198 -4.99 -15.75 15.93
C LEU A 198 -6.25 -16.54 16.26
N PRO A 199 -7.16 -16.78 15.31
CA PRO A 199 -8.35 -17.61 15.55
C PRO A 199 -8.05 -19.01 16.07
N ASN A 200 -6.86 -19.57 15.78
CA ASN A 200 -6.41 -20.86 16.31
C ASN A 200 -5.82 -20.77 17.72
N GLY A 201 -5.87 -19.61 18.37
CA GLY A 201 -5.35 -19.36 19.72
C GLY A 201 -3.84 -19.08 19.80
N ARG A 202 -3.13 -19.17 18.68
CA ARG A 202 -1.70 -18.87 18.64
C ARG A 202 -1.44 -17.37 18.73
N PRO A 203 -0.25 -16.95 19.23
CA PRO A 203 0.13 -15.56 19.18
C PRO A 203 0.29 -15.09 17.72
N LEU A 204 0.18 -13.76 17.51
CA LEU A 204 0.49 -13.17 16.23
C LEU A 204 1.97 -13.37 15.87
N PRO A 205 2.33 -13.41 14.58
CA PRO A 205 3.74 -13.37 14.20
C PRO A 205 4.41 -12.10 14.72
N PRO A 206 5.76 -12.04 14.77
CA PRO A 206 6.45 -10.82 15.20
C PRO A 206 6.12 -9.64 14.28
N LEU A 207 5.55 -8.57 14.84
CA LEU A 207 5.10 -7.39 14.10
C LEU A 207 5.83 -6.11 14.52
N PHE A 208 6.42 -6.09 15.73
CA PHE A 208 6.94 -4.85 16.34
C PHE A 208 8.43 -4.96 16.70
N ASP A 209 9.11 -5.96 16.19
CA ASP A 209 10.54 -6.23 16.37
C ASP A 209 11.37 -5.38 15.38
N PHE A 210 11.10 -4.06 15.33
CA PHE A 210 11.83 -3.15 14.45
C PHE A 210 13.30 -3.07 14.84
N SER A 211 14.18 -3.19 13.86
CA SER A 211 15.61 -2.95 14.05
C SER A 211 15.89 -1.45 14.12
N ASP A 212 17.04 -1.10 14.70
CA ASP A 212 17.50 0.30 14.70
C ASP A 212 17.62 0.86 13.29
N ASP A 213 18.03 0.01 12.34
CA ASP A 213 18.13 0.36 10.93
C ASP A 213 16.77 0.71 10.31
N GLU A 214 15.73 -0.07 10.61
CA GLU A 214 14.36 0.22 10.16
C GLU A 214 13.84 1.57 10.68
N LEU A 215 14.20 1.94 11.90
CA LEU A 215 13.75 3.17 12.55
C LEU A 215 14.70 4.36 12.37
N ALA A 216 15.82 4.18 11.72
CA ALA A 216 16.78 5.26 11.48
C ALA A 216 16.16 6.38 10.63
N GLY A 217 16.26 7.63 11.10
CA GLY A 217 15.68 8.78 10.42
C GLY A 217 14.17 8.95 10.59
N VAL A 218 13.53 8.07 11.36
CA VAL A 218 12.10 8.15 11.68
C VAL A 218 11.89 9.16 12.81
N SER A 219 10.83 10.00 12.71
CA SER A 219 10.52 10.95 13.77
C SER A 219 10.20 10.24 15.09
N PRO A 220 10.48 10.88 16.25
CA PRO A 220 10.13 10.29 17.54
C PRO A 220 8.64 9.96 17.69
N GLU A 221 7.78 10.79 17.13
CA GLU A 221 6.33 10.61 17.15
C GLU A 221 5.92 9.35 16.37
N LEU A 222 6.46 9.18 15.17
CA LEU A 222 6.18 8.01 14.34
C LEU A 222 6.74 6.74 14.98
N ALA A 223 7.97 6.77 15.48
CA ALA A 223 8.57 5.63 16.17
C ALA A 223 7.75 5.21 17.39
N ALA A 224 7.24 6.16 18.17
CA ALA A 224 6.38 5.87 19.31
C ALA A 224 5.05 5.23 18.90
N ALA A 225 4.49 5.62 17.76
CA ALA A 225 3.25 5.05 17.23
C ALA A 225 3.45 3.63 16.68
N LEU A 226 4.65 3.32 16.17
CA LEU A 226 4.98 2.01 15.60
C LEU A 226 5.19 0.92 16.63
N VAL A 227 5.81 1.26 17.76
CA VAL A 227 6.20 0.26 18.77
C VAL A 227 5.29 0.41 19.99
N PRO A 228 4.38 -0.54 20.24
CA PRO A 228 3.51 -0.47 21.42
C PRO A 228 4.33 -0.65 22.71
N PRO A 229 3.81 -0.17 23.87
CA PRO A 229 4.55 -0.20 25.12
C PRO A 229 5.07 -1.59 25.54
N HIS A 230 4.26 -2.65 25.29
CA HIS A 230 4.63 -4.02 25.66
C HIS A 230 5.75 -4.60 24.79
N ALA A 231 6.04 -4.01 23.64
CA ALA A 231 7.10 -4.44 22.73
C ALA A 231 8.38 -3.59 22.86
N ARG A 232 8.36 -2.54 23.70
CA ARG A 232 9.52 -1.68 23.94
C ARG A 232 10.57 -2.47 24.73
N GLY A 233 11.80 -2.48 24.22
CA GLY A 233 12.91 -3.21 24.84
C GLY A 233 13.13 -4.64 24.30
N MET A 234 12.29 -5.16 23.42
CA MET A 234 12.50 -6.47 22.79
C MET A 234 13.48 -6.43 21.61
N GLY A 235 13.87 -5.25 21.14
CA GLY A 235 14.77 -5.07 19.99
C GLY A 235 16.26 -4.99 20.30
N ALA A 236 16.68 -5.19 21.55
CA ALA A 236 18.08 -5.04 21.96
C ALA A 236 18.75 -6.38 22.35
N GLY A 237 18.47 -7.43 21.61
CA GLY A 237 19.10 -8.71 21.91
C GLY A 237 19.08 -9.66 20.73
N GLY A 238 20.17 -9.65 19.97
CA GLY A 238 20.39 -10.65 18.93
C GLY A 238 21.34 -10.15 17.86
#